data_f0e32868b58d661a6e33dce3414d8c31
#
_entry.id   f0e32868b58d661a6e33dce3414d8c31
#
_cell.length_a   1.000
_cell.length_b   1.000
_cell.length_c   1.000
_cell.angle_alpha   90.00
_cell.angle_beta   90.00
_cell.angle_gamma   90.00
#
_symmetry.space_group_name_H-M   'P 1'
#
loop_
_entity.id
_entity.type
_entity.pdbx_description
1 polymer ?
#
loop_
_entity_poly.entity_id
_entity_poly.type
_entity_poly.pdbx_seq_one_letter_code
_entity_poly.pdbx_strand_id
1 'polypeptide(L)'
;MKKKLLAALLASALAAGLLPTSACAASSSYTTANATFVTLTDSSATAKGKYTGYEIDGTDVSITAAGTYVFSGDCDDGSITVKKGVTGVTLVLNGLTLTNADSAAITLNKTAEAGLIAAAGSENTVADT
;
A
#
# COMPACT_ATOMS: atom_id res chain seq x y z
N MET A 1 13.60 -9.92 5.92
CA MET A 1 13.32 -10.41 6.05
C MET A 1 12.29 -10.29 5.92
N LYS A 2 11.98 -10.38 5.89
CA LYS A 2 10.90 -10.25 6.30
C LYS A 2 10.04 -9.57 5.40
N LYS A 3 10.21 -8.50 5.09
CA LYS A 3 9.31 -7.83 4.29
C LYS A 3 9.40 -8.15 2.91
N LYS A 4 10.40 -8.68 2.48
CA LYS A 4 10.48 -9.02 1.16
C LYS A 4 9.38 -9.91 0.80
N LEU A 5 8.80 -10.47 1.69
CA LEU A 5 7.74 -11.28 1.45
C LEU A 5 6.70 -10.65 0.68
N LEU A 6 6.48 -9.50 0.93
CA LEU A 6 5.45 -8.84 0.29
C LEU A 6 5.70 -8.76 -1.14
N ALA A 7 6.85 -8.53 -1.50
CA ALA A 7 7.15 -8.38 -2.89
C ALA A 7 6.82 -9.69 -3.56
N ALA A 8 7.10 -10.71 -2.92
CA ALA A 8 6.86 -11.97 -3.52
C ALA A 8 5.41 -12.13 -3.78
N LEU A 9 4.66 -11.65 -2.91
CA LEU A 9 3.31 -11.79 -3.03
C LEU A 9 2.85 -11.11 -4.24
N LEU A 10 3.40 -10.03 -4.50
CA LEU A 10 2.97 -9.32 -5.62
C LEU A 10 3.31 -10.05 -6.84
N ALA A 11 4.41 -10.59 -6.90
CA ALA A 11 4.83 -11.26 -8.05
C ALA A 11 3.84 -12.31 -8.32
N SER A 12 3.38 -12.90 -7.32
CA SER A 12 2.48 -13.94 -7.58
C SER A 12 1.26 -13.43 -8.20
N ALA A 13 0.89 -12.34 -7.83
CA ALA A 13 -0.31 -11.81 -8.35
C ALA A 13 -0.15 -11.76 -9.82
N LEU A 14 1.03 -11.48 -10.26
CA LEU A 14 1.19 -11.36 -11.54
C LEU A 14 1.16 -12.60 -12.19
N ALA A 15 1.85 -13.41 -11.72
CA ALA A 15 1.96 -14.63 -12.36
C ALA A 15 0.62 -15.09 -12.59
N ALA A 16 -0.08 -14.81 -11.68
CA ALA A 16 -1.35 -15.27 -11.79
C ALA A 16 -1.83 -14.93 -13.08
N GLY A 17 -1.34 -13.99 -13.50
CA GLY A 17 -1.88 -13.58 -14.66
C GLY A 17 -2.05 -14.74 -15.55
N LEU A 18 -1.43 -15.72 -15.34
CA LEU A 18 -1.57 -16.72 -16.21
C LEU A 18 -2.62 -17.60 -15.88
N LEU A 19 -2.82 -17.91 -15.01
CA LEU A 19 -3.76 -18.80 -14.86
C LEU A 19 -4.91 -18.41 -14.33
N PRO A 20 -5.29 -18.59 -13.81
CA PRO A 20 -6.53 -18.48 -13.33
C PRO A 20 -6.63 -17.30 -12.73
N THR A 21 -5.86 -16.73 -12.97
CA THR A 21 -5.92 -15.56 -12.65
C THR A 21 -7.13 -14.93 -12.48
N SER A 22 -7.93 -15.11 -13.23
CA SER A 22 -9.14 -14.46 -13.19
C SER A 22 -9.63 -14.50 -11.80
N ALA A 23 -9.51 -15.55 -11.20
CA ALA A 23 -10.08 -15.69 -9.91
C ALA A 23 -9.44 -14.72 -8.99
N CYS A 24 -8.19 -14.60 -9.09
CA CYS A 24 -7.51 -13.73 -8.21
C CYS A 24 -7.91 -12.34 -8.43
N ALA A 25 -8.05 -12.00 -9.61
CA ALA A 25 -8.36 -10.65 -9.92
C ALA A 25 -9.66 -10.28 -9.29
N ALA A 26 -10.57 -11.18 -9.33
CA ALA A 26 -11.87 -10.87 -8.80
C ALA A 26 -11.81 -10.56 -7.33
N SER A 27 -10.97 -11.23 -6.60
CA SER A 27 -10.95 -11.03 -5.20
C SER A 27 -10.14 -9.81 -4.80
N SER A 28 -9.45 -9.20 -5.73
CA SER A 28 -8.64 -8.06 -5.41
C SER A 28 -9.25 -6.75 -5.88
N SER A 29 -10.51 -6.72 -6.12
CA SER A 29 -11.10 -5.53 -6.67
C SER A 29 -11.24 -4.41 -5.62
N TYR A 30 -11.16 -3.20 -6.04
CA TYR A 30 -11.41 -2.05 -5.21
C TYR A 30 -12.03 -0.99 -6.10
N THR A 31 -12.64 0.00 -5.49
CA THR A 31 -13.28 1.03 -6.28
C THR A 31 -12.48 2.32 -6.22
N THR A 32 -12.15 2.85 -7.36
CA THR A 32 -11.38 4.05 -7.42
C THR A 32 -12.25 5.29 -7.25
N ALA A 33 -13.52 5.16 -7.45
CA ALA A 33 -14.42 6.29 -7.30
C ALA A 33 -14.38 6.92 -5.93
N ASN A 34 -14.10 6.13 -4.93
CA ASN A 34 -14.07 6.63 -3.58
C ASN A 34 -12.69 6.46 -2.94
N ALA A 35 -11.67 6.32 -3.73
CA ALA A 35 -10.35 6.09 -3.17
C ALA A 35 -9.59 7.41 -2.99
N THR A 36 -8.63 7.39 -2.11
CA THR A 36 -7.68 8.48 -1.98
C THR A 36 -6.37 8.01 -2.57
N PHE A 37 -5.81 8.79 -3.48
CA PHE A 37 -4.58 8.43 -4.17
C PHE A 37 -3.41 9.12 -3.50
N VAL A 38 -2.43 8.35 -3.12
CA VAL A 38 -1.24 8.83 -2.43
C VAL A 38 -0.03 8.57 -3.30
N THR A 39 0.71 9.61 -3.60
CA THR A 39 1.93 9.49 -4.41
C THR A 39 3.13 9.76 -3.53
N LEU A 40 4.07 8.83 -3.53
CA LEU A 40 5.28 8.96 -2.76
C LEU A 40 6.46 9.26 -3.67
N THR A 41 7.33 10.13 -3.23
CA THR A 41 8.59 10.41 -3.91
C THR A 41 9.69 10.34 -2.85
N ASP A 42 10.93 10.50 -3.24
CA ASP A 42 12.04 10.44 -2.29
C ASP A 42 12.03 11.61 -1.31
N SER A 43 11.29 12.62 -1.58
CA SER A 43 11.30 13.80 -0.72
C SER A 43 9.97 14.17 -0.10
N SER A 44 8.89 13.57 -0.55
CA SER A 44 7.57 13.94 -0.03
C SER A 44 6.49 12.94 -0.37
N ALA A 45 5.35 13.11 0.23
CA ALA A 45 4.16 12.35 -0.11
C ALA A 45 3.02 13.33 -0.31
N THR A 46 2.16 13.04 -1.25
CA THR A 46 0.98 13.87 -1.48
C THR A 46 -0.25 12.97 -1.58
N ALA A 47 -1.39 13.47 -1.23
CA ALA A 47 -2.61 12.68 -1.26
C ALA A 47 -3.78 13.49 -1.77
N LYS A 48 -4.68 12.83 -2.50
CA LYS A 48 -5.83 13.50 -3.04
C LYS A 48 -6.96 12.48 -3.18
N GLY A 49 -8.13 12.80 -2.72
CA GLY A 49 -9.28 11.92 -2.85
C GLY A 49 -10.31 12.13 -1.77
N LYS A 50 -11.23 11.19 -1.69
CA LYS A 50 -12.36 11.34 -0.79
C LYS A 50 -12.00 11.11 0.67
N TYR A 51 -11.16 10.16 0.97
CA TYR A 51 -10.84 9.86 2.34
C TYR A 51 -9.74 10.80 2.83
N THR A 52 -9.95 11.41 3.98
CA THR A 52 -9.00 12.33 4.56
C THR A 52 -8.40 11.81 5.86
N GLY A 53 -8.60 10.56 6.16
CA GLY A 53 -8.09 9.95 7.38
C GLY A 53 -6.63 9.57 7.27
N TYR A 54 -5.79 10.53 7.00
CA TYR A 54 -4.35 10.29 6.90
C TYR A 54 -3.58 11.51 7.39
N GLU A 55 -2.33 11.29 7.72
CA GLU A 55 -1.40 12.34 8.11
C GLU A 55 -0.13 12.10 7.33
N ILE A 56 0.48 13.13 6.80
CA ILE A 56 1.72 13.02 6.05
C ILE A 56 2.80 13.83 6.75
N ASP A 57 3.95 13.20 6.97
CA ASP A 57 5.08 13.85 7.57
C ASP A 57 6.29 13.51 6.70
N GLY A 58 6.61 14.37 5.75
CA GLY A 58 7.68 14.11 4.79
C GLY A 58 7.31 12.95 3.88
N THR A 59 7.99 11.84 4.01
CA THR A 59 7.74 10.65 3.23
C THR A 59 7.00 9.57 4.03
N ASP A 60 6.58 9.90 5.24
CA ASP A 60 5.86 8.96 6.08
C ASP A 60 4.38 9.26 6.05
N VAL A 61 3.59 8.26 5.77
CA VAL A 61 2.14 8.39 5.68
C VAL A 61 1.50 7.55 6.79
N SER A 62 0.64 8.17 7.58
CA SER A 62 -0.07 7.47 8.63
C SER A 62 -1.55 7.45 8.31
N ILE A 63 -2.16 6.28 8.34
CA ILE A 63 -3.58 6.14 8.09
C ILE A 63 -4.29 6.16 9.44
N THR A 64 -5.19 7.09 9.60
CA THR A 64 -5.87 7.32 10.86
C THR A 64 -7.36 6.98 10.85
N ALA A 65 -7.90 6.63 9.70
CA ALA A 65 -9.31 6.25 9.62
C ALA A 65 -9.54 5.29 8.46
N ALA A 66 -10.67 4.62 8.49
CA ALA A 66 -11.04 3.65 7.45
C ALA A 66 -11.09 4.31 6.08
N GLY A 67 -10.88 3.58 5.06
CA GLY A 67 -10.98 4.06 3.70
C GLY A 67 -10.11 3.26 2.75
N THR A 68 -10.18 3.59 1.48
CA THR A 68 -9.35 2.97 0.45
C THR A 68 -8.29 3.96 0.02
N TYR A 69 -7.04 3.57 0.17
CA TYR A 69 -5.91 4.43 -0.13
C TYR A 69 -5.03 3.74 -1.17
N VAL A 70 -4.83 4.38 -2.31
CA VAL A 70 -4.07 3.81 -3.43
C VAL A 70 -2.70 4.48 -3.47
N PHE A 71 -1.67 3.68 -3.35
CA PHE A 71 -0.29 4.17 -3.27
C PHE A 71 0.48 3.92 -4.53
N SER A 72 1.23 4.92 -4.98
CA SER A 72 2.08 4.79 -6.16
C SER A 72 3.33 5.64 -5.97
N GLY A 73 4.29 5.48 -6.85
CA GLY A 73 5.51 6.27 -6.86
C GLY A 73 6.72 5.52 -6.34
N ASP A 74 7.84 6.21 -6.26
CA ASP A 74 9.09 5.61 -5.81
C ASP A 74 9.60 6.39 -4.60
N CYS A 75 9.89 5.71 -3.53
CA CYS A 75 10.41 6.33 -2.32
C CYS A 75 11.41 5.41 -1.66
N ASP A 76 12.65 5.89 -1.53
CA ASP A 76 13.72 5.07 -0.96
C ASP A 76 13.71 5.04 0.56
N ASP A 77 13.05 5.96 1.20
CA ASP A 77 13.06 5.99 2.65
C ASP A 77 11.73 6.58 3.14
N GLY A 78 10.70 5.80 3.09
CA GLY A 78 9.38 6.23 3.52
C GLY A 78 8.64 5.13 4.23
N SER A 79 7.47 5.42 4.71
CA SER A 79 6.67 4.42 5.41
C SER A 79 5.18 4.65 5.28
N ILE A 80 4.44 3.58 5.43
CA ILE A 80 2.98 3.62 5.48
C ILE A 80 2.62 2.92 6.79
N THR A 81 1.97 3.63 7.68
CA THR A 81 1.59 3.08 8.99
C THR A 81 0.08 3.19 9.18
N VAL A 82 -0.56 2.10 9.57
CA VAL A 82 -1.96 2.15 9.97
C VAL A 82 -1.96 2.27 11.49
N LYS A 83 -2.53 3.34 11.99
CA LYS A 83 -2.45 3.66 13.40
C LYS A 83 -3.22 2.68 14.27
N LYS A 84 -2.86 2.63 15.54
CA LYS A 84 -3.44 1.73 16.49
C LYS A 84 -4.96 1.79 16.46
N GLY A 85 -5.58 0.64 16.40
CA GLY A 85 -7.03 0.54 16.47
C GLY A 85 -7.80 0.92 15.21
N VAL A 86 -7.14 1.33 14.17
CA VAL A 86 -7.82 1.70 12.94
C VAL A 86 -8.15 0.45 12.15
N THR A 87 -9.39 0.32 11.72
CA THR A 87 -9.85 -0.84 10.96
C THR A 87 -10.59 -0.37 9.71
N GLY A 88 -10.95 -1.28 8.84
CA GLY A 88 -11.69 -0.92 7.63
C GLY A 88 -10.82 -0.22 6.59
N VAL A 89 -9.53 -0.46 6.63
CA VAL A 89 -8.60 0.16 5.71
C VAL A 89 -8.26 -0.78 4.58
N THR A 90 -8.22 -0.27 3.36
CA THR A 90 -7.72 -1.02 2.21
C THR A 90 -6.54 -0.25 1.64
N LEU A 91 -5.39 -0.90 1.61
CA LEU A 91 -4.18 -0.33 1.04
C LEU A 91 -3.99 -0.96 -0.33
N VAL A 92 -4.00 -0.16 -1.37
CA VAL A 92 -3.85 -0.65 -2.73
C VAL A 92 -2.50 -0.20 -3.26
N LEU A 93 -1.71 -1.13 -3.73
CA LEU A 93 -0.40 -0.81 -4.29
C LEU A 93 -0.56 -0.77 -5.81
N ASN A 94 -0.28 0.35 -6.39
CA ASN A 94 -0.45 0.52 -7.82
C ASN A 94 0.79 1.21 -8.41
N GLY A 95 1.84 0.46 -8.56
CA GLY A 95 3.09 1.01 -9.07
C GLY A 95 3.91 1.65 -7.97
N LEU A 96 3.94 1.03 -6.80
CA LEU A 96 4.66 1.56 -5.65
C LEU A 96 5.99 0.84 -5.46
N THR A 97 7.06 1.62 -5.36
CA THR A 97 8.34 1.10 -4.91
C THR A 97 8.66 1.84 -3.61
N LEU A 98 8.64 1.12 -2.51
CA LEU A 98 8.83 1.71 -1.21
C LEU A 98 9.85 0.93 -0.41
N THR A 99 10.89 1.58 0.01
CA THR A 99 11.87 0.94 0.87
C THR A 99 12.06 1.78 2.12
N ASN A 100 12.57 1.18 3.15
CA ASN A 100 12.86 1.89 4.38
C ASN A 100 14.07 1.23 5.05
N ALA A 101 15.04 2.03 5.40
CA ALA A 101 16.27 1.50 5.98
C ALA A 101 16.18 1.43 7.50
N ASP A 102 15.34 2.19 8.09
CA ASP A 102 15.27 2.31 9.54
C ASP A 102 14.16 1.52 10.21
N SER A 103 13.13 1.21 9.48
CA SER A 103 11.98 0.51 10.05
C SER A 103 11.23 -0.23 8.97
N ALA A 104 10.09 -0.75 9.30
CA ALA A 104 9.27 -1.46 8.32
C ALA A 104 8.66 -0.46 7.35
N ALA A 105 8.64 -0.81 6.09
CA ALA A 105 8.04 0.06 5.07
C ALA A 105 6.53 0.15 5.27
N ILE A 106 5.90 -0.93 5.66
CA ILE A 106 4.46 -0.90 5.97
C ILE A 106 4.26 -1.50 7.36
N THR A 107 3.59 -0.79 8.23
CA THR A 107 3.35 -1.22 9.61
C THR A 107 1.87 -1.09 9.97
N LEU A 108 1.35 -2.12 10.62
CA LEU A 108 0.03 -2.03 11.22
C LEU A 108 0.26 -2.03 12.72
N ASN A 109 -0.14 -0.96 13.36
CA ASN A 109 0.05 -0.84 14.80
C ASN A 109 -0.97 -1.71 15.56
N LYS A 110 -0.81 -1.80 16.84
CA LYS A 110 -1.61 -2.71 17.65
C LYS A 110 -3.08 -2.59 17.34
N THR A 111 -3.73 -3.70 17.12
CA THR A 111 -5.15 -3.83 16.81
C THR A 111 -5.57 -3.15 15.50
N ALA A 112 -4.65 -2.67 14.69
CA ALA A 112 -5.01 -2.13 13.39
C ALA A 112 -5.26 -3.27 12.42
N GLU A 113 -6.17 -3.08 11.49
CA GLU A 113 -6.49 -4.07 10.48
C GLU A 113 -6.58 -3.41 9.12
N ALA A 114 -5.98 -4.01 8.13
CA ALA A 114 -6.03 -3.48 6.78
C ALA A 114 -5.97 -4.61 5.76
N GLY A 115 -6.64 -4.42 4.65
CA GLY A 115 -6.50 -5.31 3.52
C GLY A 115 -5.42 -4.76 2.62
N LEU A 116 -4.62 -5.61 2.01
CA LEU A 116 -3.58 -5.18 1.10
C LEU A 116 -3.87 -5.75 -0.28
N ILE A 117 -3.95 -4.91 -1.27
CA ILE A 117 -4.25 -5.32 -2.63
C ILE A 117 -3.18 -4.81 -3.57
N ALA A 118 -2.71 -5.66 -4.46
CA ALA A 118 -1.84 -5.23 -5.53
C ALA A 118 -2.74 -5.02 -6.74
N ALA A 119 -2.75 -3.83 -7.28
CA ALA A 119 -3.64 -3.53 -8.40
C ALA A 119 -3.25 -4.38 -9.62
N ALA A 120 -4.24 -4.80 -10.36
CA ALA A 120 -4.00 -5.64 -11.53
C ALA A 120 -3.07 -4.93 -12.51
N GLY A 121 -2.10 -5.63 -13.01
CA GLY A 121 -1.17 -5.07 -13.97
C GLY A 121 -0.08 -4.18 -13.38
N SER A 122 -0.07 -3.97 -12.08
CA SER A 122 0.94 -3.13 -11.46
C SER A 122 2.15 -3.95 -11.02
N GLU A 123 3.29 -3.29 -10.91
CA GLU A 123 4.47 -3.91 -10.35
C GLU A 123 4.79 -3.11 -9.11
N ASN A 124 4.95 -3.77 -7.99
CA ASN A 124 5.16 -3.10 -6.73
C ASN A 124 6.30 -3.74 -5.96
N THR A 125 7.08 -2.95 -5.27
CA THR A 125 8.15 -3.46 -4.42
C THR A 125 8.05 -2.78 -3.06
N VAL A 126 8.00 -3.57 -2.02
CA VAL A 126 7.98 -3.05 -0.65
C VAL A 126 9.03 -3.81 0.13
N ALA A 127 9.98 -3.12 0.68
CA ALA A 127 11.07 -3.77 1.41
C ALA A 127 11.64 -2.89 2.50
N ASP A 128 12.19 -3.51 3.53
CA ASP A 128 12.97 -2.78 4.49
C ASP A 128 14.37 -3.28 4.27
N THR A 129 15.29 -2.42 4.24
CA THR A 129 16.67 -2.76 3.87
C THR A 129 17.63 -2.68 5.04
#